data_7c4e1e7c2ddcc5d01ec37ce72d577c4d
#
_entry.id   7c4e1e7c2ddcc5d01ec37ce72d577c4d
#
_cell.length_a   1.000
_cell.length_b   1.000
_cell.length_c   1.000
_cell.angle_alpha   90.00
_cell.angle_beta   90.00
_cell.angle_gamma   90.00
#
_symmetry.space_group_name_H-M   'P 1'
#
loop_
_entity.id
_entity.type
_entity.pdbx_description
1 polymer ?
#
loop_
_entity_poly.entity_id
_entity_poly.type
_entity_poly.pdbx_seq_one_letter_code
_entity_poly.pdbx_strand_id
1 'polypeptide(L)'
;VKVIKGVLTTELGAKYQLEFIPNAIPSETIILMQPGLENKAQIFDAREYTQMLAHLLRAMHNEIELDGYVRAITEKNTKHNNFKLKLISTYSGSVMDGLVYEYENASSNIQTLLEIDFYTPEIRAIAIFDKKLYSGDVTKIYMFRDKK
;
A
#
# COMPACT_ATOMS: atom_id res chain seq x y z
N VAL A 1 32.32 -5.89 18.90
CA VAL A 1 30.92 -5.85 18.40
C VAL A 1 30.30 -7.19 18.76
N LYS A 2 29.14 -7.18 19.46
CA LYS A 2 28.46 -8.40 19.86
C LYS A 2 27.56 -8.86 18.70
N VAL A 3 27.93 -9.98 18.08
CA VAL A 3 27.09 -10.61 17.04
C VAL A 3 25.93 -11.35 17.70
N ILE A 4 24.71 -11.11 17.24
CA ILE A 4 23.51 -11.82 17.68
C ILE A 4 23.19 -12.88 16.62
N LYS A 5 23.09 -14.15 17.04
CA LYS A 5 22.74 -15.26 16.13
C LYS A 5 21.29 -15.67 16.35
N GLY A 6 20.57 -15.86 15.25
CA GLY A 6 19.19 -16.31 15.23
C GLY A 6 18.94 -17.39 14.19
N VAL A 7 17.82 -18.08 14.30
CA VAL A 7 17.35 -19.05 13.32
C VAL A 7 15.95 -18.64 12.90
N LEU A 8 15.74 -18.44 11.60
CA LEU A 8 14.42 -18.27 11.02
C LEU A 8 13.95 -19.61 10.47
N THR A 9 12.75 -20.03 10.85
CA THR A 9 12.10 -21.21 10.26
C THR A 9 10.86 -20.74 9.50
N THR A 10 10.76 -21.14 8.23
CA THR A 10 9.58 -20.84 7.40
C THR A 10 8.46 -21.84 7.68
N GLU A 11 7.23 -21.50 7.27
CA GLU A 11 6.07 -22.40 7.38
C GLU A 11 6.28 -23.72 6.60
N LEU A 12 7.13 -23.72 5.56
CA LEU A 12 7.51 -24.89 4.79
C LEU A 12 8.67 -25.69 5.41
N GLY A 13 9.13 -25.30 6.61
CA GLY A 13 10.17 -26.02 7.36
C GLY A 13 11.61 -25.68 6.96
N ALA A 14 11.84 -24.76 6.02
CA ALA A 14 13.19 -24.29 5.70
C ALA A 14 13.77 -23.50 6.87
N LYS A 15 15.05 -23.75 7.20
CA LYS A 15 15.76 -23.08 8.30
C LYS A 15 16.89 -22.23 7.76
N TYR A 16 16.95 -20.99 8.21
CA TYR A 16 18.00 -20.02 7.87
C TYR A 16 18.71 -19.60 9.14
N GLN A 17 20.04 -19.68 9.14
CA GLN A 17 20.85 -19.12 10.21
C GLN A 17 21.12 -17.65 9.92
N LEU A 18 20.80 -16.78 10.86
CA LEU A 18 20.96 -15.34 10.75
C LEU A 18 22.03 -14.86 11.72
N GLU A 19 22.87 -13.95 11.26
CA GLU A 19 23.82 -13.22 12.10
C GLU A 19 23.51 -11.72 12.00
N PHE A 20 23.23 -11.11 13.16
CA PHE A 20 22.96 -9.69 13.26
C PHE A 20 24.18 -8.99 13.88
N ILE A 21 24.71 -8.04 13.16
CA ILE A 21 25.80 -7.18 13.63
C ILE A 21 25.17 -5.81 13.94
N PRO A 22 24.98 -5.44 15.21
CA PRO A 22 24.44 -4.14 15.56
C PRO A 22 25.30 -3.01 14.99
N ASN A 23 24.69 -2.08 14.29
CA ASN A 23 25.34 -0.89 13.76
C ASN A 23 24.44 0.34 14.05
N ALA A 24 25.05 1.52 14.18
CA ALA A 24 24.36 2.77 14.42
C ALA A 24 23.79 3.38 13.11
N ILE A 25 23.04 2.57 12.36
CA ILE A 25 22.33 2.99 11.14
C ILE A 25 20.81 2.98 11.39
N PRO A 26 20.03 3.78 10.63
CA PRO A 26 18.57 3.69 10.69
C PRO A 26 18.08 2.26 10.46
N SER A 27 16.94 1.91 11.05
CA SER A 27 16.32 0.59 10.86
C SER A 27 16.03 0.35 9.38
N GLU A 28 16.50 -0.80 8.88
CA GLU A 28 16.24 -1.27 7.51
C GLU A 28 15.30 -2.47 7.55
N THR A 29 14.43 -2.55 6.53
CA THR A 29 13.61 -3.74 6.31
C THR A 29 14.40 -4.74 5.48
N ILE A 30 14.68 -5.90 6.03
CA ILE A 30 15.34 -7.00 5.33
C ILE A 30 14.28 -7.96 4.81
N ILE A 31 14.24 -8.16 3.49
CA ILE A 31 13.39 -9.17 2.87
C ILE A 31 14.26 -10.39 2.55
N LEU A 32 13.92 -11.53 3.17
CA LEU A 32 14.61 -12.79 2.89
C LEU A 32 13.89 -13.50 1.74
N MET A 33 14.61 -13.73 0.64
CA MET A 33 14.12 -14.50 -0.50
C MET A 33 14.78 -15.88 -0.51
N GLN A 34 13.99 -16.92 -0.77
CA GLN A 34 14.52 -18.28 -0.91
C GLN A 34 15.08 -18.48 -2.33
N PRO A 35 16.38 -18.80 -2.48
CA PRO A 35 16.93 -19.17 -3.78
C PRO A 35 16.25 -20.46 -4.28
N GLY A 36 15.76 -20.46 -5.51
CA GLY A 36 15.14 -21.65 -6.12
C GLY A 36 13.62 -21.57 -6.32
N LEU A 37 12.95 -20.55 -5.80
CA LEU A 37 11.60 -20.20 -6.23
C LEU A 37 11.61 -19.30 -7.48
N GLU A 38 12.60 -19.50 -8.35
CA GLU A 38 12.73 -18.83 -9.64
C GLU A 38 11.65 -19.23 -10.66
N ASN A 39 10.53 -19.72 -10.20
CA ASN A 39 9.39 -19.93 -11.04
C ASN A 39 8.67 -18.60 -11.27
N LYS A 40 9.18 -17.82 -12.26
CA LYS A 40 8.40 -16.95 -13.17
C LYS A 40 7.35 -15.99 -12.59
N ALA A 41 7.23 -15.83 -11.30
CA ALA A 41 6.75 -14.58 -10.74
C ALA A 41 7.93 -13.61 -10.86
N GLN A 42 7.82 -12.60 -11.71
CA GLN A 42 8.77 -11.51 -11.76
C GLN A 42 9.06 -11.12 -10.32
N ILE A 43 10.29 -11.41 -9.87
CA ILE A 43 10.79 -10.94 -8.59
C ILE A 43 10.88 -9.43 -8.77
N PHE A 44 9.79 -8.74 -8.41
CA PHE A 44 9.88 -7.32 -8.19
C PHE A 44 10.84 -7.16 -7.02
N ASP A 45 12.04 -6.65 -7.26
CA ASP A 45 12.87 -6.15 -6.20
C ASP A 45 11.95 -5.28 -5.32
N ALA A 46 12.01 -5.45 -4.00
CA ALA A 46 11.19 -4.66 -3.08
C ALA A 46 11.35 -3.16 -3.33
N ARG A 47 12.50 -2.76 -3.84
CA ARG A 47 12.83 -1.42 -4.26
C ARG A 47 12.01 -1.00 -5.49
N GLU A 48 11.89 -1.87 -6.50
CA GLU A 48 11.06 -1.63 -7.69
C GLU A 48 9.57 -1.56 -7.33
N TYR A 49 9.11 -2.43 -6.45
CA TYR A 49 7.73 -2.42 -5.96
C TYR A 49 7.40 -1.11 -5.22
N THR A 50 8.26 -0.67 -4.32
CA THR A 50 8.08 0.59 -3.58
C THR A 50 8.11 1.80 -4.53
N GLN A 51 9.00 1.80 -5.52
CA GLN A 51 9.05 2.85 -6.54
C GLN A 51 7.78 2.87 -7.40
N MET A 52 7.28 1.70 -7.79
CA MET A 52 6.03 1.58 -8.54
C MET A 52 4.86 2.15 -7.75
N LEU A 53 4.72 1.81 -6.46
CA LEU A 53 3.70 2.39 -5.58
C LEU A 53 3.82 3.91 -5.47
N ALA A 54 5.04 4.43 -5.32
CA ALA A 54 5.29 5.86 -5.23
C ALA A 54 4.94 6.60 -6.53
N HIS A 55 5.27 6.03 -7.69
CA HIS A 55 4.91 6.60 -8.99
C HIS A 55 3.40 6.58 -9.21
N LEU A 56 2.74 5.46 -8.88
CA LEU A 56 1.29 5.36 -9.00
C LEU A 56 0.58 6.33 -8.04
N LEU A 57 1.02 6.42 -6.78
CA LEU A 57 0.48 7.39 -5.84
C LEU A 57 0.61 8.83 -6.34
N ARG A 58 1.79 9.19 -6.88
CA ARG A 58 2.01 10.52 -7.46
C ARG A 58 1.10 10.81 -8.63
N ALA A 59 0.91 9.83 -9.53
CA ALA A 59 0.00 9.97 -10.67
C ALA A 59 -1.45 10.14 -10.21
N MET A 60 -1.89 9.34 -9.23
CA MET A 60 -3.22 9.43 -8.64
C MET A 60 -3.46 10.78 -7.93
N HIS A 61 -2.46 11.27 -7.20
CA HIS A 61 -2.55 12.53 -6.47
C HIS A 61 -2.63 13.75 -7.42
N ASN A 62 -1.80 13.74 -8.46
CA ASN A 62 -1.73 14.82 -9.45
C ASN A 62 -2.75 14.66 -10.58
N GLU A 63 -3.54 13.58 -10.58
CA GLU A 63 -4.57 13.28 -11.58
C GLU A 63 -4.02 13.21 -13.03
N ILE A 64 -2.80 12.70 -13.17
CA ILE A 64 -2.12 12.54 -14.46
C ILE A 64 -2.16 11.09 -14.93
N GLU A 65 -1.96 10.89 -16.23
CA GLU A 65 -1.77 9.55 -16.79
C GLU A 65 -0.42 8.95 -16.36
N LEU A 66 -0.36 7.63 -16.28
CA LEU A 66 0.83 6.88 -15.96
C LEU A 66 1.00 5.74 -16.98
N ASP A 67 2.18 5.64 -17.56
CA ASP A 67 2.50 4.55 -18.49
C ASP A 67 2.27 3.18 -17.88
N GLY A 68 1.61 2.30 -18.63
CA GLY A 68 1.24 0.97 -18.16
C GLY A 68 -0.07 0.92 -17.35
N TYR A 69 -0.73 2.06 -17.14
CA TYR A 69 -2.03 2.14 -16.47
C TYR A 69 -3.08 2.81 -17.35
N VAL A 70 -4.30 2.30 -17.27
CA VAL A 70 -5.47 2.93 -17.87
C VAL A 70 -6.21 3.70 -16.79
N ARG A 71 -6.25 5.02 -16.91
CA ARG A 71 -7.02 5.89 -16.02
C ARG A 71 -8.46 5.97 -16.47
N ALA A 72 -9.39 5.74 -15.56
CA ALA A 72 -10.81 5.99 -15.77
C ALA A 72 -11.35 6.91 -14.68
N ILE A 73 -12.08 7.94 -15.08
CA ILE A 73 -12.80 8.82 -14.15
C ILE A 73 -14.16 8.19 -13.88
N THR A 74 -14.49 8.01 -12.62
CA THR A 74 -15.72 7.36 -12.18
C THR A 74 -16.28 8.14 -11.01
N GLU A 75 -17.53 8.49 -11.03
CA GLU A 75 -18.21 9.06 -9.87
C GLU A 75 -19.20 8.05 -9.30
N LYS A 76 -18.76 7.24 -8.37
CA LYS A 76 -19.58 6.19 -7.79
C LYS A 76 -19.52 6.20 -6.28
N ASN A 77 -20.67 6.37 -5.64
CA ASN A 77 -20.78 6.18 -4.20
C ASN A 77 -20.64 4.69 -3.87
N THR A 78 -19.80 4.40 -2.90
CA THR A 78 -19.51 3.04 -2.46
C THR A 78 -19.41 3.02 -0.94
N LYS A 79 -19.57 1.84 -0.38
CA LYS A 79 -19.33 1.60 1.05
C LYS A 79 -18.10 0.72 1.18
N HIS A 80 -17.14 1.17 1.98
CA HIS A 80 -15.94 0.42 2.30
C HIS A 80 -15.84 0.31 3.82
N ASN A 81 -15.97 -0.90 4.33
CA ASN A 81 -16.19 -1.14 5.75
C ASN A 81 -17.39 -0.31 6.26
N ASN A 82 -17.19 0.58 7.23
CA ASN A 82 -18.23 1.45 7.78
C ASN A 82 -18.24 2.86 7.16
N PHE A 83 -17.34 3.13 6.21
CA PHE A 83 -17.21 4.44 5.58
C PHE A 83 -17.99 4.52 4.27
N LYS A 84 -18.69 5.65 4.08
CA LYS A 84 -19.27 6.01 2.80
C LYS A 84 -18.21 6.76 2.00
N LEU A 85 -17.74 6.17 0.91
CA LEU A 85 -16.71 6.74 0.06
C LEU A 85 -17.28 7.04 -1.32
N LYS A 86 -16.74 8.05 -1.98
CA LYS A 86 -16.98 8.33 -3.39
C LYS A 86 -15.75 7.91 -4.18
N LEU A 87 -15.85 6.88 -5.01
CA LEU A 87 -14.80 6.51 -5.96
C LEU A 87 -14.77 7.57 -7.07
N ILE A 88 -13.65 8.26 -7.22
CA ILE A 88 -13.51 9.35 -8.20
C ILE A 88 -12.66 8.97 -9.43
N SER A 89 -11.69 8.10 -9.26
CA SER A 89 -10.93 7.56 -10.39
C SER A 89 -10.32 6.20 -10.08
N THR A 90 -10.02 5.45 -11.15
CA THR A 90 -9.31 4.18 -11.11
C THR A 90 -8.11 4.22 -12.04
N TYR A 91 -7.04 3.56 -11.68
CA TYR A 91 -5.85 3.33 -12.47
C TYR A 91 -5.65 1.82 -12.60
N SER A 92 -5.97 1.28 -13.76
CA SER A 92 -5.90 -0.17 -13.99
C SER A 92 -4.59 -0.55 -14.67
N GLY A 93 -3.74 -1.27 -13.94
CA GLY A 93 -2.48 -1.82 -14.44
C GLY A 93 -2.54 -3.30 -14.74
N SER A 94 -1.43 -3.91 -15.09
CA SER A 94 -1.32 -5.36 -15.32
C SER A 94 -1.20 -6.17 -14.03
N VAL A 95 -0.60 -5.61 -12.98
CA VAL A 95 -0.29 -6.27 -11.71
C VAL A 95 -1.15 -5.70 -10.57
N MET A 96 -1.41 -4.41 -10.60
CA MET A 96 -2.04 -3.68 -9.52
C MET A 96 -3.01 -2.63 -10.07
N ASP A 97 -4.09 -2.41 -9.34
CA ASP A 97 -5.01 -1.30 -9.57
C ASP A 97 -4.82 -0.23 -8.49
N GLY A 98 -4.86 1.03 -8.89
CA GLY A 98 -4.97 2.18 -8.00
C GLY A 98 -6.41 2.70 -7.97
N LEU A 99 -6.93 2.97 -6.77
CA LEU A 99 -8.28 3.47 -6.54
C LEU A 99 -8.20 4.79 -5.77
N VAL A 100 -8.82 5.83 -6.30
CA VAL A 100 -8.88 7.14 -5.65
C VAL A 100 -10.28 7.35 -5.12
N TYR A 101 -10.38 7.47 -3.83
CA TYR A 101 -11.63 7.77 -3.14
C TYR A 101 -11.60 9.17 -2.54
N GLU A 102 -12.77 9.73 -2.41
CA GLU A 102 -13.06 10.93 -1.65
C GLU A 102 -13.92 10.57 -0.43
N TYR A 103 -13.55 11.11 0.71
CA TYR A 103 -14.28 10.97 1.96
C TYR A 103 -14.58 12.36 2.54
N GLU A 104 -15.83 12.57 2.95
CA GLU A 104 -16.28 13.78 3.63
C GLU A 104 -16.65 13.46 5.09
N ASN A 105 -16.16 14.25 6.03
CA ASN A 105 -16.63 14.19 7.41
C ASN A 105 -17.96 14.93 7.53
N ALA A 106 -19.06 14.21 7.35
CA ALA A 106 -20.41 14.74 7.49
C ALA A 106 -20.88 14.89 8.96
N SER A 107 -20.03 14.53 9.93
CA SER A 107 -20.34 14.66 11.35
C SER A 107 -19.98 16.04 11.90
N SER A 108 -20.56 16.42 13.03
CA SER A 108 -20.21 17.66 13.74
C SER A 108 -18.90 17.56 14.54
N ASN A 109 -18.35 16.35 14.67
CA ASN A 109 -17.15 16.08 15.46
C ASN A 109 -15.92 15.98 14.58
N ILE A 110 -14.75 16.28 15.18
CA ILE A 110 -13.46 16.01 14.52
C ILE A 110 -13.29 14.50 14.38
N GLN A 111 -12.95 14.06 13.18
CA GLN A 111 -12.63 12.67 12.89
C GLN A 111 -11.14 12.51 12.58
N THR A 112 -10.56 11.43 13.08
CA THR A 112 -9.20 11.01 12.71
C THR A 112 -9.31 9.70 11.97
N LEU A 113 -8.83 9.67 10.73
CA LEU A 113 -8.80 8.49 9.88
C LEU A 113 -7.48 7.74 10.05
N LEU A 114 -7.56 6.43 10.15
CA LEU A 114 -6.40 5.55 10.19
C LEU A 114 -6.43 4.63 8.98
N GLU A 115 -5.28 4.29 8.43
CA GLU A 115 -5.19 3.36 7.29
C GLU A 115 -5.81 2.01 7.61
N ILE A 116 -5.69 1.56 8.85
CA ILE A 116 -6.28 0.28 9.30
C ILE A 116 -7.80 0.25 9.17
N ASP A 117 -8.48 1.39 9.24
CA ASP A 117 -9.93 1.48 9.11
C ASP A 117 -10.41 1.07 7.70
N PHE A 118 -9.53 1.20 6.71
CA PHE A 118 -9.79 0.92 5.31
C PHE A 118 -9.16 -0.39 4.83
N TYR A 119 -8.46 -1.10 5.70
CA TYR A 119 -7.80 -2.34 5.33
C TYR A 119 -8.81 -3.45 5.03
N THR A 120 -8.58 -4.15 3.91
CA THR A 120 -9.18 -5.45 3.59
C THR A 120 -8.10 -6.36 3.01
N PRO A 121 -8.26 -7.70 3.00
CA PRO A 121 -7.24 -8.62 2.48
C PRO A 121 -6.81 -8.37 1.03
N GLU A 122 -7.63 -7.68 0.26
CA GLU A 122 -7.35 -7.35 -1.15
C GLU A 122 -6.49 -6.09 -1.31
N ILE A 123 -6.42 -5.25 -0.26
CA ILE A 123 -5.70 -3.98 -0.29
C ILE A 123 -4.25 -4.22 0.16
N ARG A 124 -3.31 -3.75 -0.65
CA ARG A 124 -1.87 -3.87 -0.42
C ARG A 124 -1.25 -2.64 0.23
N ALA A 125 -1.75 -1.48 -0.12
CA ALA A 125 -1.31 -0.25 0.48
C ALA A 125 -2.46 0.77 0.52
N ILE A 126 -2.39 1.69 1.49
CA ILE A 126 -3.34 2.77 1.67
C ILE A 126 -2.56 4.02 1.99
N ALA A 127 -2.95 5.14 1.39
CA ALA A 127 -2.47 6.46 1.75
C ALA A 127 -3.66 7.40 1.93
N ILE A 128 -3.64 8.18 3.00
CA ILE A 128 -4.67 9.18 3.32
C ILE A 128 -4.01 10.55 3.27
N PHE A 129 -4.58 11.47 2.48
CA PHE A 129 -4.00 12.80 2.30
C PHE A 129 -4.06 13.62 3.59
N ASP A 130 -5.28 13.84 4.11
CA ASP A 130 -5.50 14.48 5.41
C ASP A 130 -6.19 13.50 6.35
N LYS A 131 -5.54 13.19 7.46
CA LYS A 131 -6.05 12.22 8.42
C LYS A 131 -6.97 12.83 9.46
N LYS A 132 -6.82 14.12 9.77
CA LYS A 132 -7.63 14.83 10.75
C LYS A 132 -8.60 15.77 10.04
N LEU A 133 -9.87 15.46 10.14
CA LEU A 133 -10.94 16.17 9.43
C LEU A 133 -11.88 16.84 10.39
N TYR A 134 -12.10 18.13 10.20
CA TYR A 134 -13.17 18.87 10.85
C TYR A 134 -14.50 18.62 10.14
N SER A 135 -15.60 19.11 10.71
CA SER A 135 -16.93 19.00 10.10
C SER A 135 -16.96 19.62 8.70
N GLY A 136 -17.37 18.85 7.70
CA GLY A 136 -17.43 19.27 6.30
C GLY A 136 -16.12 19.17 5.53
N ASP A 137 -15.01 18.81 6.18
CA ASP A 137 -13.75 18.59 5.48
C ASP A 137 -13.80 17.36 4.58
N VAL A 138 -13.12 17.47 3.45
CA VAL A 138 -13.01 16.40 2.45
C VAL A 138 -11.56 16.01 2.29
N THR A 139 -11.28 14.70 2.24
CA THR A 139 -9.93 14.17 1.97
C THR A 139 -9.94 13.14 0.87
N LYS A 140 -8.78 12.92 0.26
CA LYS A 140 -8.55 11.84 -0.70
C LYS A 140 -7.91 10.63 0.01
N ILE A 141 -8.41 9.45 -0.33
CA ILE A 141 -7.89 8.15 0.13
C ILE A 141 -7.47 7.37 -1.10
N TYR A 142 -6.22 6.96 -1.11
CA TYR A 142 -5.60 6.18 -2.18
C TYR A 142 -5.45 4.75 -1.71
N MET A 143 -6.01 3.82 -2.47
CA MET A 143 -5.91 2.39 -2.18
C MET A 143 -5.28 1.66 -3.35
N PHE A 144 -4.42 0.72 -3.04
CA PHE A 144 -3.71 -0.11 -4.01
C PHE A 144 -4.17 -1.54 -3.81
N ARG A 145 -4.65 -2.16 -4.88
CA ARG A 145 -5.23 -3.50 -4.87
C ARG A 145 -4.55 -4.37 -5.91
N ASP A 146 -4.19 -5.60 -5.53
CA ASP A 146 -3.72 -6.59 -6.50
C ASP A 146 -4.79 -6.90 -7.52
N LYS A 147 -4.37 -7.08 -8.75
CA LYS A 147 -5.25 -7.57 -9.80
C LYS A 147 -5.43 -9.09 -9.61
N LYS A 148 -6.67 -9.54 -9.63
CA LYS A 148 -7.01 -10.98 -9.61
C LYS A 148 -6.82 -11.60 -10.96
#